data_ddf0b3c5e5fe28ddfd52148de2fd2bad
#
_entry.id   ddf0b3c5e5fe28ddfd52148de2fd2bad
#
_cell.length_a   1.000
_cell.length_b   1.000
_cell.length_c   1.000
_cell.angle_alpha   90.00
_cell.angle_beta   90.00
_cell.angle_gamma   90.00
#
_symmetry.space_group_name_H-M   'P 1'
#
loop_
_entity.id
_entity.type
_entity.pdbx_description
1 polymer ?
#
loop_
_entity_poly.entity_id
_entity_poly.type
_entity_poly.pdbx_seq_one_letter_code
_entity_poly.pdbx_strand_id
1 'polypeptide(L)'
;MHKTFLSLAAIFGAIAVALGAFGAHGLKTIASADVVSVFQTGVQYQMYHTLALLAMAVIYDRLPNKWIKRSGYLFSFGILFFSGSLYLITALNVWEKSIPALIGILTPVGGMLFILGWLSFLIGLLKKT
;
A
#
# COMPACT_ATOMS: atom_id res chain seq x y z
N MET A 1 19.48 6.82 -7.61
CA MET A 1 18.33 6.01 -7.12
C MET A 1 18.13 6.23 -5.61
N HIS A 2 16.92 6.35 -5.17
CA HIS A 2 16.64 6.55 -3.75
C HIS A 2 16.63 5.20 -3.02
N LYS A 3 17.77 4.81 -2.46
CA LYS A 3 17.98 3.46 -1.86
C LYS A 3 16.93 3.09 -0.81
N THR A 4 16.51 4.03 0.03
CA THR A 4 15.50 3.77 1.06
C THR A 4 14.16 3.34 0.45
N PHE A 5 13.68 4.05 -0.58
CA PHE A 5 12.42 3.70 -1.24
C PHE A 5 12.52 2.43 -2.07
N LEU A 6 13.69 2.15 -2.65
CA LEU A 6 13.95 0.85 -3.31
C LEU A 6 13.87 -0.31 -2.32
N SER A 7 14.50 -0.15 -1.14
CA SER A 7 14.45 -1.17 -0.10
C SER A 7 13.03 -1.37 0.44
N LEU A 8 12.29 -0.29 0.68
CA LEU A 8 10.88 -0.36 1.08
C LEU A 8 10.02 -1.05 0.02
N ALA A 9 10.22 -0.74 -1.26
CA ALA A 9 9.50 -1.39 -2.35
C ALA A 9 9.80 -2.90 -2.39
N ALA A 10 11.05 -3.32 -2.19
CA ALA A 10 11.42 -4.72 -2.13
C ALA A 10 10.75 -5.45 -0.95
N ILE A 11 10.73 -4.83 0.24
CA ILE A 11 10.08 -5.37 1.43
C ILE A 11 8.57 -5.48 1.21
N PHE A 12 7.92 -4.40 0.78
CA PHE A 12 6.47 -4.40 0.53
C PHE A 12 6.07 -5.40 -0.56
N GLY A 13 6.90 -5.55 -1.60
CA GLY A 13 6.69 -6.53 -2.66
C GLY A 13 6.75 -7.98 -2.14
N ALA A 14 7.77 -8.31 -1.37
CA ALA A 14 7.91 -9.64 -0.76
C ALA A 14 6.72 -9.97 0.17
N ILE A 15 6.32 -9.01 1.01
CA ILE A 15 5.16 -9.15 1.89
C ILE A 15 3.87 -9.33 1.07
N ALA A 16 3.67 -8.54 0.01
CA ALA A 16 2.48 -8.64 -0.83
C ALA A 16 2.37 -10.03 -1.50
N VAL A 17 3.47 -10.60 -1.97
CA VAL A 17 3.48 -11.96 -2.54
C VAL A 17 3.13 -13.01 -1.48
N ALA A 18 3.73 -12.93 -0.30
CA ALA A 18 3.45 -13.86 0.80
C ALA A 18 1.98 -13.78 1.24
N LEU A 19 1.46 -12.57 1.45
CA LEU A 19 0.06 -12.36 1.85
C LEU A 19 -0.91 -12.74 0.71
N GLY A 20 -0.54 -12.49 -0.54
CA GLY A 20 -1.32 -12.91 -1.71
C GLY A 20 -1.47 -14.41 -1.79
N ALA A 21 -0.40 -15.16 -1.56
CA ALA A 21 -0.44 -16.63 -1.48
C ALA A 21 -1.33 -17.11 -0.34
N PHE A 22 -1.21 -16.52 0.84
CA PHE A 22 -2.06 -16.83 1.99
C PHE A 22 -3.55 -16.55 1.69
N GLY A 23 -3.86 -15.41 1.10
CA GLY A 23 -5.23 -15.03 0.72
C GLY A 23 -5.84 -15.94 -0.34
N ALA A 24 -5.02 -16.51 -1.22
CA ALA A 24 -5.48 -17.44 -2.26
C ALA A 24 -5.77 -18.87 -1.73
N HIS A 25 -5.15 -19.27 -0.63
CA HIS A 25 -5.20 -20.63 -0.09
C HIS A 25 -5.64 -20.69 1.37
N GLY A 26 -4.75 -20.37 2.32
CA GLY A 26 -4.97 -20.57 3.76
C GLY A 26 -6.15 -19.77 4.30
N LEU A 27 -6.30 -18.52 3.92
CA LEU A 27 -7.38 -17.66 4.39
C LEU A 27 -8.77 -18.18 3.99
N LYS A 28 -8.90 -18.78 2.81
CA LYS A 28 -10.16 -19.35 2.32
C LYS A 28 -10.71 -20.47 3.19
N THR A 29 -9.87 -21.14 3.96
CA THR A 29 -10.29 -22.21 4.86
C THR A 29 -10.87 -21.71 6.19
N ILE A 30 -10.63 -20.45 6.55
CA ILE A 30 -10.98 -19.87 7.85
C ILE A 30 -11.82 -18.61 7.77
N ALA A 31 -12.10 -18.09 6.58
CA ALA A 31 -12.83 -16.85 6.36
C ALA A 31 -13.87 -16.98 5.25
N SER A 32 -14.94 -16.17 5.33
CA SER A 32 -15.95 -16.07 4.28
C SER A 32 -15.39 -15.44 3.00
N ALA A 33 -16.07 -15.64 1.87
CA ALA A 33 -15.68 -15.08 0.58
C ALA A 33 -15.56 -13.54 0.62
N ASP A 34 -16.44 -12.86 1.36
CA ASP A 34 -16.41 -11.39 1.51
C ASP A 34 -15.17 -10.93 2.27
N VAL A 35 -14.83 -11.62 3.36
CA VAL A 35 -13.61 -11.32 4.14
C VAL A 35 -12.35 -11.56 3.32
N VAL A 36 -12.30 -12.65 2.56
CA VAL A 36 -11.21 -12.93 1.63
C VAL A 36 -11.07 -11.84 0.58
N SER A 37 -12.18 -11.34 0.02
CA SER A 37 -12.19 -10.25 -0.96
C SER A 37 -11.61 -8.95 -0.38
N VAL A 38 -11.93 -8.60 0.85
CA VAL A 38 -11.37 -7.44 1.55
C VAL A 38 -9.85 -7.59 1.70
N PHE A 39 -9.39 -8.75 2.12
CA PHE A 39 -7.96 -9.04 2.24
C PHE A 39 -7.23 -8.94 0.91
N GLN A 40 -7.80 -9.51 -0.15
CA GLN A 40 -7.22 -9.45 -1.50
C GLN A 40 -7.14 -8.03 -2.04
N THR A 41 -8.12 -7.17 -1.74
CA THR A 41 -8.06 -5.74 -2.06
C THR A 41 -6.84 -5.09 -1.41
N GLY A 42 -6.57 -5.39 -0.14
CA GLY A 42 -5.38 -4.93 0.56
C GLY A 42 -4.08 -5.34 -0.13
N VAL A 43 -3.98 -6.60 -0.53
CA VAL A 43 -2.81 -7.16 -1.25
C VAL A 43 -2.61 -6.48 -2.61
N GLN A 44 -3.68 -6.31 -3.39
CA GLN A 44 -3.62 -5.69 -4.71
C GLN A 44 -3.14 -4.24 -4.63
N TYR A 45 -3.73 -3.45 -3.74
CA TYR A 45 -3.34 -2.04 -3.57
C TYR A 45 -1.92 -1.91 -3.01
N GLN A 46 -1.50 -2.82 -2.15
CA GLN A 46 -0.11 -2.90 -1.71
C GLN A 46 0.83 -3.13 -2.91
N MET A 47 0.53 -4.10 -3.77
CA MET A 47 1.39 -4.39 -4.92
C MET A 47 1.39 -3.24 -5.93
N TYR A 48 0.24 -2.65 -6.27
CA TYR A 48 0.18 -1.52 -7.19
C TYR A 48 1.06 -0.36 -6.73
N HIS A 49 0.97 0.00 -5.46
CA HIS A 49 1.73 1.13 -4.92
C HIS A 49 3.18 0.78 -4.58
N THR A 50 3.48 -0.49 -4.36
CA THR A 50 4.86 -0.99 -4.30
C THR A 50 5.57 -0.80 -5.64
N LEU A 51 4.91 -1.13 -6.76
CA LEU A 51 5.46 -0.90 -8.10
C LEU A 51 5.56 0.59 -8.42
N ALA A 52 4.60 1.40 -8.01
CA ALA A 52 4.68 2.86 -8.13
C ALA A 52 5.85 3.43 -7.31
N LEU A 53 6.07 2.94 -6.10
CA LEU A 53 7.20 3.31 -5.24
C LEU A 53 8.54 2.95 -5.88
N LEU A 54 8.63 1.76 -6.47
CA LEU A 54 9.81 1.30 -7.20
C LEU A 54 10.12 2.22 -8.39
N ALA A 55 9.10 2.50 -9.22
CA ALA A 55 9.23 3.39 -10.38
C ALA A 55 9.68 4.80 -9.95
N MET A 56 9.04 5.36 -8.91
CA MET A 56 9.39 6.66 -8.35
C MET A 56 10.84 6.70 -7.86
N ALA A 57 11.29 5.66 -7.16
CA ALA A 57 12.64 5.59 -6.61
C ALA A 57 13.73 5.55 -7.70
N VAL A 58 13.42 4.93 -8.85
CA VAL A 58 14.29 4.91 -10.04
C VAL A 58 14.28 6.27 -10.73
N ILE A 59 13.10 6.86 -10.94
CA ILE A 59 12.94 8.16 -11.62
C ILE A 59 13.59 9.28 -10.82
N TYR A 60 13.58 9.22 -9.51
CA TYR A 60 14.19 10.21 -8.62
C TYR A 60 15.67 10.49 -8.96
N ASP A 61 16.39 9.53 -9.50
CA ASP A 61 17.78 9.71 -9.92
C ASP A 61 17.93 10.73 -11.07
N ARG A 62 16.97 10.72 -11.99
CA ARG A 62 16.98 11.61 -13.16
C ARG A 62 16.25 12.93 -12.93
N LEU A 63 15.28 12.92 -12.02
CA LEU A 63 14.42 14.06 -11.71
C LEU A 63 14.36 14.28 -10.19
N PRO A 64 15.48 14.60 -9.52
CA PRO A 64 15.50 14.76 -8.07
C PRO A 64 14.78 16.06 -7.67
N ASN A 65 13.56 15.92 -7.22
CA ASN A 65 12.80 17.05 -6.67
C ASN A 65 11.92 16.65 -5.49
N LYS A 66 11.50 17.66 -4.71
CA LYS A 66 10.73 17.46 -3.47
C LYS A 66 9.37 16.75 -3.70
N TRP A 67 8.75 16.92 -4.87
CA TRP A 67 7.45 16.36 -5.14
C TRP A 67 7.53 14.85 -5.41
N ILE A 68 8.54 14.42 -6.18
CA ILE A 68 8.82 13.00 -6.39
C ILE A 68 9.19 12.33 -5.06
N LYS A 69 10.03 12.96 -4.25
CA LYS A 69 10.37 12.43 -2.92
C LYS A 69 9.14 12.33 -2.01
N ARG A 70 8.26 13.35 -2.04
CA ARG A 70 7.01 13.37 -1.27
C ARG A 70 6.07 12.23 -1.68
N SER A 71 5.98 11.91 -2.98
CA SER A 71 5.16 10.79 -3.44
C SER A 71 5.61 9.46 -2.86
N GLY A 72 6.91 9.26 -2.67
CA GLY A 72 7.46 8.06 -2.03
C GLY A 72 6.98 7.87 -0.59
N TYR A 73 6.98 8.94 0.21
CA TYR A 73 6.41 8.89 1.56
C TYR A 73 4.91 8.63 1.54
N LEU A 74 4.18 9.31 0.66
CA LEU A 74 2.72 9.16 0.55
C LEU A 74 2.32 7.74 0.15
N PHE A 75 3.02 7.13 -0.80
CA PHE A 75 2.81 5.72 -1.16
C PHE A 75 3.15 4.77 -0.01
N SER A 76 4.26 5.00 0.68
CA SER A 76 4.67 4.14 1.80
C SER A 76 3.66 4.18 2.96
N PHE A 77 3.25 5.37 3.40
CA PHE A 77 2.21 5.50 4.44
C PHE A 77 0.83 5.07 3.95
N GLY A 78 0.52 5.29 2.68
CA GLY A 78 -0.70 4.79 2.05
C GLY A 78 -0.80 3.27 2.12
N ILE A 79 0.27 2.54 1.84
CA ILE A 79 0.33 1.07 1.98
C ILE A 79 0.08 0.68 3.43
N LEU A 80 0.75 1.31 4.39
CA LEU A 80 0.60 0.97 5.81
C LEU A 80 -0.84 1.21 6.29
N PHE A 81 -1.46 2.32 5.93
CA PHE A 81 -2.79 2.67 6.42
C PHE A 81 -3.90 1.96 5.64
N PHE A 82 -3.83 1.92 4.32
CA PHE A 82 -4.85 1.28 3.50
C PHE A 82 -4.78 -0.25 3.59
N SER A 83 -3.69 -0.84 3.13
CA SER A 83 -3.55 -2.29 3.12
C SER A 83 -3.42 -2.86 4.53
N GLY A 84 -2.67 -2.20 5.41
CA GLY A 84 -2.53 -2.59 6.81
C GLY A 84 -3.85 -2.62 7.56
N SER A 85 -4.73 -1.64 7.35
CA SER A 85 -6.06 -1.63 7.96
C SER A 85 -6.96 -2.76 7.45
N LEU A 86 -6.91 -3.07 6.15
CA LEU A 86 -7.67 -4.18 5.58
C LEU A 86 -7.19 -5.55 6.09
N TYR A 87 -5.90 -5.72 6.31
CA TYR A 87 -5.36 -6.93 6.94
C TYR A 87 -5.83 -7.07 8.38
N LEU A 88 -5.84 -5.97 9.11
CA LEU A 88 -6.29 -5.95 10.49
C LEU A 88 -7.80 -6.19 10.61
N ILE A 89 -8.61 -5.59 9.73
CA ILE A 89 -10.04 -5.86 9.63
C ILE A 89 -10.29 -7.35 9.36
N THR A 90 -9.54 -7.95 8.44
CA THR A 90 -9.62 -9.39 8.15
C THR A 90 -9.30 -10.24 9.39
N ALA A 91 -8.22 -9.94 10.08
CA ALA A 91 -7.82 -10.68 11.28
C ALA A 91 -8.88 -10.58 12.39
N LEU A 92 -9.44 -9.39 12.62
CA LEU A 92 -10.50 -9.19 13.60
C LEU A 92 -11.77 -9.96 13.24
N ASN A 93 -12.13 -10.01 11.96
CA ASN A 93 -13.27 -10.82 11.50
C ASN A 93 -13.04 -12.32 11.75
N VAL A 94 -11.85 -12.83 11.41
CA VAL A 94 -11.52 -14.26 11.64
C VAL A 94 -11.54 -14.61 13.12
N TRP A 95 -11.14 -13.69 13.99
CA TRP A 95 -11.16 -13.89 15.45
C TRP A 95 -12.51 -13.53 16.09
N GLU A 96 -13.52 -13.24 15.31
CA GLU A 96 -14.87 -12.85 15.78
C GLU A 96 -14.83 -11.65 16.74
N LYS A 97 -13.91 -10.71 16.51
CA LYS A 97 -13.74 -9.49 17.27
C LYS A 97 -14.45 -8.32 16.60
N SER A 98 -14.95 -7.37 17.41
CA SER A 98 -15.48 -6.11 16.88
C SER A 98 -14.37 -5.27 16.26
N ILE A 99 -14.72 -4.54 15.17
CA ILE A 99 -13.78 -3.65 14.48
C ILE A 99 -13.87 -2.27 15.13
N PRO A 100 -12.78 -1.77 15.77
CA PRO A 100 -12.76 -0.41 16.30
C PRO A 100 -12.97 0.62 15.17
N ALA A 101 -13.72 1.68 15.46
CA ALA A 101 -14.00 2.75 14.50
C ALA A 101 -12.73 3.37 13.91
N LEU A 102 -11.67 3.48 14.72
CA LEU A 102 -10.36 4.00 14.27
C LEU A 102 -9.79 3.21 13.10
N ILE A 103 -9.89 1.88 13.13
CA ILE A 103 -9.38 1.02 12.05
C ILE A 103 -10.17 1.25 10.76
N GLY A 104 -11.50 1.41 10.86
CA GLY A 104 -12.35 1.74 9.72
C GLY A 104 -11.99 3.09 9.07
N ILE A 105 -11.50 4.04 9.84
CA ILE A 105 -11.08 5.36 9.34
C ILE A 105 -9.70 5.28 8.65
N LEU A 106 -8.82 4.38 9.06
CA LEU A 106 -7.48 4.25 8.46
C LEU A 106 -7.53 3.88 6.97
N THR A 107 -8.49 3.08 6.55
CA THR A 107 -8.64 2.69 5.15
C THR A 107 -8.87 3.89 4.22
N PRO A 108 -9.89 4.75 4.41
CA PRO A 108 -10.08 5.94 3.58
C PRO A 108 -8.93 6.94 3.70
N VAL A 109 -8.30 7.08 4.87
CA VAL A 109 -7.10 7.92 5.04
C VAL A 109 -5.97 7.38 4.18
N GLY A 110 -5.72 6.08 4.19
CA GLY A 110 -4.71 5.44 3.33
C GLY A 110 -5.01 5.63 1.85
N GLY A 111 -6.27 5.51 1.44
CA GLY A 111 -6.71 5.78 0.07
C GLY A 111 -6.45 7.23 -0.35
N MET A 112 -6.70 8.20 0.53
CA MET A 112 -6.39 9.61 0.28
C MET A 112 -4.87 9.82 0.12
N LEU A 113 -4.05 9.16 0.94
CA LEU A 113 -2.59 9.22 0.80
C LEU A 113 -2.12 8.68 -0.56
N PHE A 114 -2.75 7.63 -1.07
CA PHE A 114 -2.45 7.14 -2.41
C PHE A 114 -2.78 8.18 -3.49
N ILE A 115 -3.97 8.78 -3.44
CA ILE A 115 -4.37 9.83 -4.39
C ILE A 115 -3.38 11.00 -4.36
N LEU A 116 -3.07 11.50 -3.16
CA LEU A 116 -2.09 12.58 -2.98
C LEU A 116 -0.68 12.17 -3.44
N GLY A 117 -0.32 10.90 -3.28
CA GLY A 117 0.92 10.32 -3.79
C GLY A 117 1.01 10.42 -5.31
N TRP A 118 -0.03 10.00 -6.01
CA TRP A 118 -0.10 10.08 -7.47
C TRP A 118 -0.09 11.52 -7.98
N LEU A 119 -0.84 12.43 -7.34
CA LEU A 119 -0.84 13.85 -7.70
C LEU A 119 0.54 14.49 -7.45
N SER A 120 1.18 14.15 -6.33
CA SER A 120 2.54 14.63 -6.03
C SER A 120 3.56 14.12 -7.05
N PHE A 121 3.43 12.86 -7.47
CA PHE A 121 4.27 12.27 -8.50
C PHE A 121 4.09 12.98 -9.85
N LEU A 122 2.84 13.21 -10.28
CA LEU A 122 2.52 13.96 -11.49
C LEU A 122 3.12 15.37 -11.46
N ILE A 123 2.94 16.11 -10.37
CA ILE A 123 3.52 17.45 -10.22
C ILE A 123 5.04 17.40 -10.33
N GLY A 124 5.66 16.38 -9.73
CA GLY A 124 7.11 16.18 -9.81
C GLY A 124 7.62 15.92 -11.22
N LEU A 125 6.86 15.19 -12.03
CA LEU A 125 7.20 14.92 -13.44
C LEU A 125 7.04 16.14 -14.34
N LEU A 126 6.05 16.99 -14.06
CA LEU A 126 5.75 18.19 -14.87
C LEU A 126 6.63 19.40 -14.52
N LYS A 127 7.20 19.44 -13.32
CA LYS A 127 8.11 20.53 -12.95
C LYS A 127 9.44 20.38 -13.68
N LYS A 128 9.74 21.39 -14.50
CA LYS A 128 11.10 21.56 -15.02
C LYS A 128 12.07 21.74 -13.86
N THR A 129 13.08 20.92 -13.80
CA THR A 129 14.24 21.04 -12.90
C THR A 129 15.04 22.29 -13.23
#